data_1d69612dc157fef83fe39800b222cf8b
#
_entry.id   1d69612dc157fef83fe39800b222cf8b
#
_cell.length_a   1.000
_cell.length_b   1.000
_cell.length_c   1.000
_cell.angle_alpha   90.00
_cell.angle_beta   90.00
_cell.angle_gamma   90.00
#
_symmetry.space_group_name_H-M   'P 1'
#
loop_
_entity.id
_entity.type
_entity.pdbx_description
1 polymer ?
#
loop_
_entity_poly.entity_id
_entity_poly.type
_entity_poly.pdbx_seq_one_letter_code
_entity_poly.pdbx_strand_id
1 'polypeptide(L)'
;MEMNYYKSYSPALGRDMECKVYGHKGRPVLFIPCQDGRFYDFENFHMTDTWAPWIESGKVMVFAIDTVDQETWSDTKGDPYWRIRRYEQWLDYITDELVPFMRNMVNDRNGWSGYPGIMVFGCSLGATHGANLYFR
;
A
#
# COMPACT_ATOMS: atom_id res chain seq x y z
N MET A 1 -12.69 10.56 11.24
CA MET A 1 -12.14 9.54 10.31
C MET A 1 -11.54 8.40 11.12
N GLU A 2 -11.97 7.19 10.85
CA GLU A 2 -11.39 6.01 11.48
C GLU A 2 -9.99 5.76 10.92
N MET A 3 -9.02 5.51 11.81
CA MET A 3 -7.63 5.25 11.44
C MET A 3 -7.12 4.06 12.27
N ASN A 4 -6.55 3.06 11.61
CA ASN A 4 -6.04 1.88 12.27
C ASN A 4 -4.64 1.54 11.76
N TYR A 5 -3.71 1.34 12.70
CA TYR A 5 -2.34 0.96 12.42
C TYR A 5 -2.17 -0.56 12.52
N TYR A 6 -1.42 -1.13 11.58
CA TYR A 6 -1.14 -2.56 11.55
C TYR A 6 0.35 -2.80 11.35
N LYS A 7 0.86 -3.80 12.04
CA LYS A 7 2.23 -4.28 11.88
C LYS A 7 2.18 -5.80 11.90
N SER A 8 2.71 -6.42 10.87
CA SER A 8 2.72 -7.88 10.78
C SER A 8 3.95 -8.38 10.02
N TYR A 9 4.35 -9.61 10.33
CA TYR A 9 5.47 -10.24 9.66
C TYR A 9 5.12 -10.55 8.21
N SER A 10 6.04 -10.22 7.30
CA SER A 10 5.93 -10.53 5.89
C SER A 10 6.83 -11.72 5.53
N PRO A 11 6.27 -12.87 5.18
CA PRO A 11 7.07 -14.00 4.69
C PRO A 11 7.87 -13.65 3.43
N ALA A 12 7.27 -12.86 2.51
CA ALA A 12 7.94 -12.48 1.26
C ALA A 12 9.19 -11.64 1.51
N LEU A 13 9.15 -10.74 2.50
CA LEU A 13 10.24 -9.83 2.82
C LEU A 13 11.12 -10.30 3.98
N GLY A 14 10.65 -11.27 4.77
CA GLY A 14 11.39 -11.80 5.90
C GLY A 14 11.51 -10.83 7.06
N ARG A 15 10.55 -9.92 7.22
CA ARG A 15 10.54 -8.91 8.29
C ARG A 15 9.14 -8.37 8.53
N ASP A 16 8.98 -7.64 9.64
CA ASP A 16 7.73 -6.94 9.92
C ASP A 16 7.52 -5.78 8.96
N MET A 17 6.30 -5.65 8.46
CA MET A 17 5.88 -4.53 7.62
C MET A 17 4.72 -3.81 8.28
N GLU A 18 4.67 -2.52 8.04
CA GLU A 18 3.69 -1.63 8.65
C GLU A 18 2.76 -1.04 7.61
N CYS A 19 1.51 -0.81 8.00
CA CYS A 19 0.57 -0.06 7.17
C CYS A 19 -0.45 0.64 8.06
N LYS A 20 -1.15 1.62 7.48
CA LYS A 20 -2.22 2.32 8.16
C LYS A 20 -3.44 2.39 7.26
N VAL A 21 -4.61 2.15 7.84
CA VAL A 21 -5.88 2.11 7.12
C VAL A 21 -6.71 3.29 7.54
N TYR A 22 -7.18 4.05 6.57
CA TYR A 22 -8.01 5.24 6.76
C TYR A 22 -9.39 4.96 6.21
N GLY A 23 -10.40 5.09 7.05
CA GLY A 23 -11.79 4.88 6.67
C GLY A 23 -12.40 3.63 7.28
N HIS A 24 -13.72 3.50 7.12
CA HIS A 24 -14.49 2.45 7.78
C HIS A 24 -15.16 1.48 6.80
N LYS A 25 -15.36 1.86 5.56
CA LYS A 25 -15.88 1.02 4.49
C LYS A 25 -15.64 1.69 3.13
N GLY A 26 -16.02 1.02 2.06
CA GLY A 26 -15.91 1.52 0.69
C GLY A 26 -14.90 0.73 -0.13
N ARG A 27 -14.58 1.25 -1.30
CA ARG A 27 -13.62 0.60 -2.21
C ARG A 27 -12.20 0.72 -1.70
N PRO A 28 -11.38 -0.33 -1.86
CA PRO A 28 -10.00 -0.28 -1.39
C PRO A 28 -9.13 0.57 -2.32
N VAL A 29 -8.33 1.44 -1.70
CA VAL A 29 -7.32 2.25 -2.37
C VAL A 29 -5.98 1.92 -1.75
N LEU A 30 -5.03 1.48 -2.58
CA LEU A 30 -3.65 1.25 -2.15
C LEU A 30 -2.87 2.53 -2.40
N PHE A 31 -2.39 3.17 -1.33
CA PHE A 31 -1.52 4.33 -1.41
C PHE A 31 -0.06 3.91 -1.25
N ILE A 32 0.76 4.23 -2.26
CA ILE A 32 2.20 3.96 -2.26
C ILE A 32 2.92 5.31 -2.18
N PRO A 33 3.80 5.53 -1.17
CA PRO A 33 4.45 6.81 -0.98
C PRO A 33 5.48 7.13 -2.08
N CYS A 34 5.96 8.37 -2.09
CA CYS A 34 7.08 8.78 -2.93
C CYS A 34 8.36 8.02 -2.53
N GLN A 35 9.42 8.18 -3.30
CA GLN A 35 10.69 7.48 -3.05
C GLN A 35 11.14 7.66 -1.59
N ASP A 36 11.48 6.54 -0.96
CA ASP A 36 11.90 6.45 0.45
C ASP A 36 10.87 6.93 1.47
N GLY A 37 9.63 7.17 1.03
CA GLY A 37 8.55 7.57 1.92
C GLY A 37 8.07 6.43 2.80
N ARG A 38 7.23 6.79 3.77
CA ARG A 38 6.67 5.87 4.74
C ARG A 38 5.15 5.84 4.65
N PHE A 39 4.56 4.81 5.21
CA PHE A 39 3.10 4.66 5.23
C PHE A 39 2.37 5.90 5.78
N TYR A 40 2.97 6.62 6.74
CA TYR A 40 2.34 7.81 7.35
C TYR A 40 2.47 9.08 6.50
N ASP A 41 3.13 9.01 5.35
CA ASP A 41 3.22 10.18 4.45
C ASP A 41 1.86 10.57 3.87
N PHE A 42 0.90 9.66 3.85
CA PHE A 42 -0.47 10.01 3.51
C PHE A 42 -1.00 11.13 4.43
N GLU A 43 -0.67 11.08 5.72
CA GLU A 43 -1.01 12.14 6.67
C GLU A 43 -0.07 13.35 6.51
N ASN A 44 1.24 13.10 6.38
CA ASN A 44 2.23 14.16 6.32
C ASN A 44 2.02 15.11 5.14
N PHE A 45 1.51 14.60 4.03
CA PHE A 45 1.19 15.42 2.85
C PHE A 45 -0.26 15.89 2.82
N HIS A 46 -0.95 15.83 3.94
CA HIS A 46 -2.34 16.30 4.10
C HIS A 46 -3.33 15.60 3.16
N MET A 47 -3.02 14.36 2.76
CA MET A 47 -3.92 13.60 1.91
C MET A 47 -5.19 13.19 2.65
N THR A 48 -5.11 13.04 3.98
CA THR A 48 -6.29 12.78 4.81
C THR A 48 -7.32 13.91 4.67
N ASP A 49 -6.88 15.16 4.62
CA ASP A 49 -7.78 16.31 4.44
C ASP A 49 -8.37 16.32 3.02
N THR A 50 -7.54 16.08 2.01
CA THR A 50 -7.96 16.10 0.61
C THR A 50 -8.96 14.98 0.31
N TRP A 51 -8.73 13.79 0.86
CA TRP A 51 -9.57 12.61 0.61
C TRP A 51 -10.73 12.48 1.62
N ALA A 52 -10.79 13.34 2.64
CA ALA A 52 -11.79 13.26 3.70
C ALA A 52 -13.23 13.09 3.19
N PRO A 53 -13.70 13.84 2.16
CA PRO A 53 -15.08 13.69 1.71
C PRO A 53 -15.42 12.26 1.25
N TRP A 54 -14.49 11.59 0.63
CA TRP A 54 -14.71 10.21 0.14
C TRP A 54 -14.48 9.16 1.23
N ILE A 55 -13.51 9.38 2.10
CA ILE A 55 -13.21 8.45 3.20
C ILE A 55 -14.32 8.51 4.25
N GLU A 56 -14.70 9.70 4.69
CA GLU A 56 -15.70 9.86 5.75
C GLU A 56 -17.10 9.45 5.29
N SER A 57 -17.42 9.62 4.01
CA SER A 57 -18.69 9.16 3.45
C SER A 57 -18.74 7.64 3.22
N GLY A 58 -17.66 6.93 3.47
CA GLY A 58 -17.62 5.48 3.28
C GLY A 58 -17.53 5.02 1.84
N LYS A 59 -17.04 5.88 0.94
CA LYS A 59 -16.85 5.52 -0.46
C LYS A 59 -15.54 4.79 -0.72
N VAL A 60 -14.50 5.11 0.05
CA VAL A 60 -13.17 4.49 -0.08
C VAL A 60 -12.56 4.20 1.28
N MET A 61 -11.74 3.15 1.32
CA MET A 61 -10.81 2.85 2.41
C MET A 61 -9.40 2.92 1.85
N VAL A 62 -8.55 3.75 2.45
CA VAL A 62 -7.17 3.93 1.99
C VAL A 62 -6.23 3.09 2.83
N PHE A 63 -5.44 2.26 2.16
CA PHE A 63 -4.40 1.42 2.76
C PHE A 63 -3.05 2.01 2.39
N ALA A 64 -2.43 2.72 3.33
CA ALA A 64 -1.13 3.38 3.13
C ALA A 64 -0.01 2.46 3.60
N ILE A 65 0.94 2.18 2.73
CA ILE A 65 1.94 1.13 2.92
C ILE A 65 3.37 1.67 2.86
N ASP A 66 4.31 0.85 3.30
CA ASP A 66 5.73 1.10 3.16
C ASP A 66 6.30 0.47 1.89
N THR A 67 7.43 0.98 1.45
CA THR A 67 8.22 0.42 0.35
C THR A 67 9.53 -0.16 0.87
N VAL A 68 10.31 -0.73 -0.05
CA VAL A 68 11.71 -1.14 0.18
C VAL A 68 12.66 -0.32 -0.69
N ASP A 69 12.29 0.91 -0.99
CA ASP A 69 13.05 1.77 -1.91
C ASP A 69 14.51 1.94 -1.48
N GLN A 70 14.79 2.03 -0.18
CA GLN A 70 16.15 2.20 0.33
C GLN A 70 17.06 1.03 -0.01
N GLU A 71 16.51 -0.16 -0.20
CA GLU A 71 17.24 -1.38 -0.53
C GLU A 71 17.24 -1.67 -2.03
N THR A 72 16.48 -0.90 -2.80
CA THR A 72 16.24 -1.16 -4.22
C THR A 72 16.56 0.09 -5.06
N TRP A 73 15.56 0.90 -5.36
CA TRP A 73 15.71 2.05 -6.26
C TRP A 73 16.73 3.08 -5.76
N SER A 74 16.79 3.32 -4.44
CA SER A 74 17.69 4.31 -3.84
C SER A 74 19.09 3.78 -3.58
N ASP A 75 19.28 2.46 -3.57
CA ASP A 75 20.59 1.85 -3.36
C ASP A 75 21.36 1.73 -4.68
N THR A 76 21.78 2.87 -5.22
CA THR A 76 22.43 2.93 -6.53
C THR A 76 23.81 2.26 -6.56
N LYS A 77 24.40 1.98 -5.41
CA LYS A 77 25.71 1.29 -5.28
C LYS A 77 25.58 -0.18 -4.96
N GLY A 78 24.38 -0.65 -4.70
CA GLY A 78 24.10 -2.05 -4.38
C GLY A 78 24.23 -2.97 -5.59
N ASP A 79 24.34 -4.26 -5.32
CA ASP A 79 24.38 -5.28 -6.38
C ASP A 79 23.06 -5.26 -7.18
N PRO A 80 23.10 -5.06 -8.50
CA PRO A 80 21.89 -4.98 -9.32
C PRO A 80 20.99 -6.21 -9.21
N TYR A 81 21.56 -7.40 -9.16
CA TYR A 81 20.79 -8.63 -9.03
C TYR A 81 20.00 -8.66 -7.72
N TRP A 82 20.63 -8.31 -6.60
CA TRP A 82 19.98 -8.27 -5.30
C TRP A 82 18.89 -7.22 -5.25
N ARG A 83 19.15 -6.05 -5.83
CA ARG A 83 18.17 -4.95 -5.88
C ARG A 83 16.90 -5.37 -6.61
N ILE A 84 17.04 -6.02 -7.77
CA ILE A 84 15.90 -6.51 -8.53
C ILE A 84 15.18 -7.61 -7.76
N ARG A 85 15.92 -8.52 -7.17
CA ARG A 85 15.34 -9.62 -6.38
C ARG A 85 14.52 -9.08 -5.20
N ARG A 86 15.06 -8.09 -4.49
CA ARG A 86 14.37 -7.46 -3.36
C ARG A 86 13.12 -6.74 -3.80
N TYR A 87 13.18 -6.06 -4.93
CA TYR A 87 12.01 -5.40 -5.50
C TYR A 87 10.91 -6.41 -5.86
N GLU A 88 11.26 -7.54 -6.45
CA GLU A 88 10.30 -8.60 -6.74
C GLU A 88 9.66 -9.16 -5.47
N GLN A 89 10.43 -9.30 -4.40
CA GLN A 89 9.90 -9.74 -3.11
C GLN A 89 8.89 -8.73 -2.55
N TRP A 90 9.13 -7.44 -2.74
CA TRP A 90 8.17 -6.42 -2.34
C TRP A 90 6.89 -6.48 -3.17
N LEU A 91 6.99 -6.71 -4.48
CA LEU A 91 5.81 -6.92 -5.32
C LEU A 91 5.03 -8.16 -4.87
N ASP A 92 5.72 -9.24 -4.51
CA ASP A 92 5.08 -10.44 -3.97
C ASP A 92 4.39 -10.16 -2.62
N TYR A 93 5.01 -9.37 -1.76
CA TYR A 93 4.40 -8.91 -0.53
C TYR A 93 3.05 -8.24 -0.79
N ILE A 94 2.98 -7.37 -1.78
CA ILE A 94 1.73 -6.70 -2.12
C ILE A 94 0.70 -7.68 -2.66
N THR A 95 1.07 -8.49 -3.66
CA THR A 95 0.11 -9.37 -4.33
C THR A 95 -0.34 -10.54 -3.47
N ASP A 96 0.56 -11.12 -2.67
CA ASP A 96 0.28 -12.35 -1.93
C ASP A 96 -0.15 -12.10 -0.48
N GLU A 97 0.17 -10.94 0.09
CA GLU A 97 -0.11 -10.63 1.49
C GLU A 97 -1.05 -9.43 1.66
N LEU A 98 -0.71 -8.28 1.10
CA LEU A 98 -1.52 -7.07 1.27
C LEU A 98 -2.86 -7.14 0.53
N VAL A 99 -2.87 -7.61 -0.70
CA VAL A 99 -4.12 -7.69 -1.48
C VAL A 99 -5.17 -8.58 -0.80
N PRO A 100 -4.84 -9.79 -0.34
CA PRO A 100 -5.80 -10.58 0.44
C PRO A 100 -6.25 -9.87 1.72
N PHE A 101 -5.34 -9.25 2.45
CA PHE A 101 -5.66 -8.49 3.66
C PHE A 101 -6.64 -7.36 3.36
N MET A 102 -6.38 -6.58 2.31
CA MET A 102 -7.26 -5.47 1.90
C MET A 102 -8.64 -5.97 1.51
N ARG A 103 -8.71 -7.02 0.70
CA ARG A 103 -9.97 -7.58 0.21
C ARG A 103 -10.80 -8.15 1.34
N ASN A 104 -10.16 -8.87 2.26
CA ASN A 104 -10.86 -9.44 3.43
C ASN A 104 -11.45 -8.33 4.29
N MET A 105 -10.69 -7.29 4.57
CA MET A 105 -11.16 -6.17 5.38
C MET A 105 -12.30 -5.43 4.71
N VAL A 106 -12.16 -5.10 3.42
CA VAL A 106 -13.17 -4.37 2.67
C VAL A 106 -14.45 -5.19 2.54
N ASN A 107 -14.35 -6.49 2.26
CA ASN A 107 -15.51 -7.36 2.18
C ASN A 107 -16.24 -7.43 3.52
N ASP A 108 -15.48 -7.57 4.61
CA ASP A 108 -16.05 -7.62 5.95
C ASP A 108 -16.78 -6.32 6.31
N ARG A 109 -16.16 -5.19 6.04
CA ARG A 109 -16.71 -3.87 6.36
C ARG A 109 -17.94 -3.50 5.52
N ASN A 110 -18.01 -3.99 4.29
CA ASN A 110 -19.10 -3.65 3.35
C ASN A 110 -20.17 -4.73 3.21
N GLY A 111 -19.98 -5.90 3.82
CA GLY A 111 -20.87 -7.04 3.58
C GLY A 111 -20.76 -7.57 2.14
N TRP A 112 -19.59 -7.41 1.51
CA TRP A 112 -19.32 -7.88 0.16
C TRP A 112 -18.67 -9.27 0.19
N SER A 113 -18.73 -9.94 -0.96
CA SER A 113 -18.00 -11.19 -1.21
C SER A 113 -17.26 -11.07 -2.54
N GLY A 114 -16.27 -11.95 -2.75
CA GLY A 114 -15.51 -11.98 -4.00
C GLY A 114 -14.25 -11.11 -3.97
N TYR A 115 -13.92 -10.54 -5.12
CA TYR A 115 -12.64 -9.87 -5.33
C TYR A 115 -12.86 -8.43 -5.81
N PRO A 116 -13.15 -7.49 -4.90
CA PRO A 116 -13.31 -6.10 -5.29
C PRO A 116 -12.02 -5.56 -5.92
N GLY A 117 -12.17 -4.76 -6.97
CA GLY A 117 -11.02 -4.11 -7.61
C GLY A 117 -10.35 -3.12 -6.68
N ILE A 118 -9.03 -3.03 -6.75
CA ILE A 118 -8.21 -2.15 -5.93
C ILE A 118 -7.73 -0.99 -6.80
N MET A 119 -8.01 0.23 -6.34
CA MET A 119 -7.43 1.42 -6.96
C MET A 119 -6.03 1.62 -6.41
N VAL A 120 -5.07 1.87 -7.28
CA VAL A 120 -3.70 2.19 -6.85
C VAL A 120 -3.46 3.67 -7.04
N PHE A 121 -2.94 4.31 -6.01
CA PHE A 121 -2.63 5.74 -6.00
C PHE A 121 -1.21 5.97 -5.52
N GLY A 122 -0.46 6.80 -6.24
CA GLY A 122 0.89 7.17 -5.86
C GLY A 122 1.39 8.33 -6.71
N CYS A 123 2.44 9.00 -6.22
CA CYS A 123 3.13 10.07 -6.92
C CYS A 123 4.60 9.72 -7.07
N SER A 124 5.26 10.25 -8.12
CA SER A 124 6.69 10.02 -8.34
C SER A 124 6.99 8.52 -8.43
N LEU A 125 7.96 8.01 -7.67
CA LEU A 125 8.29 6.58 -7.68
C LEU A 125 7.10 5.71 -7.24
N GLY A 126 6.25 6.22 -6.34
CA GLY A 126 5.03 5.52 -5.96
C GLY A 126 4.10 5.24 -7.13
N ALA A 127 4.00 6.17 -8.07
CA ALA A 127 3.22 5.97 -9.29
C ALA A 127 3.85 4.92 -10.20
N THR A 128 5.19 4.88 -10.29
CA THR A 128 5.92 3.84 -11.03
C THR A 128 5.64 2.46 -10.45
N HIS A 129 5.67 2.33 -9.12
CA HIS A 129 5.33 1.07 -8.45
C HIS A 129 3.89 0.65 -8.76
N GLY A 130 2.97 1.63 -8.76
CA GLY A 130 1.57 1.37 -9.10
C GLY A 130 1.40 0.86 -10.52
N ALA A 131 2.12 1.45 -11.47
CA ALA A 131 2.10 1.00 -12.86
C ALA A 131 2.66 -0.43 -12.99
N ASN A 132 3.77 -0.72 -12.31
CA ASN A 132 4.35 -2.06 -12.32
C ASN A 132 3.39 -3.11 -11.75
N LEU A 133 2.66 -2.78 -10.70
CA LEU A 133 1.64 -3.67 -10.14
C LEU A 133 0.47 -3.89 -11.10
N TYR A 134 0.05 -2.84 -11.79
CA TYR A 134 -1.06 -2.93 -12.75
C TYR A 134 -0.73 -3.84 -13.93
N PHE A 135 0.50 -3.78 -14.44
CA PHE A 135 0.92 -4.56 -15.59
C PHE A 135 1.49 -5.95 -15.23
N ARG A 136 1.63 -6.28 -13.98
CA ARG A 136 2.10 -7.58 -13.52
C ARG A 136 0.95 -8.62 -13.55
#